data_34ae577dbefc7276f831eeb7e4b69b9c
#
_entry.id   34ae577dbefc7276f831eeb7e4b69b9c
#
_cell.length_a   1.000
_cell.length_b   1.000
_cell.length_c   1.000
_cell.angle_alpha   90.00
_cell.angle_beta   90.00
_cell.angle_gamma   90.00
#
_symmetry.space_group_name_H-M   'P 1'
#
loop_
_entity.id
_entity.type
_entity.pdbx_description
1 polymer ?
#
loop_
_entity_poly.entity_id
_entity_poly.type
_entity_poly.pdbx_seq_one_letter_code
_entity_poly.pdbx_strand_id
1 'polypeptide(L)'
;MARQYGRALCFLLGENKMKRLVTSGELQRMFLAEDKKTIIRRPNCRQFCLDNDIFMEIHDKAWLIEIKPFMAKLNPRKLKEHYDLPKMRNIRQCVKLWNNTHKRFGQMIDKHTVERCIKDKRVFAYHFGNRWIINYNQLAVVITEFFEKTDYKIRRLKRKNAKKTKVSSGS
;
A
#
# COMPACT_ATOMS: atom_id res chain seq x y z
N MET A 1 24.05 -12.39 20.61
CA MET A 1 23.88 -10.91 20.58
C MET A 1 22.66 -10.47 19.76
N ALA A 2 21.45 -11.03 19.98
CA ALA A 2 20.25 -10.74 19.18
C ALA A 2 19.06 -10.20 20.00
N ARG A 3 19.27 -9.79 21.26
CA ARG A 3 18.16 -9.43 22.20
C ARG A 3 18.00 -7.94 22.53
N GLN A 4 18.80 -7.05 21.96
CA GLN A 4 18.72 -5.61 22.31
C GLN A 4 17.86 -4.75 21.37
N TYR A 5 17.44 -5.26 20.20
CA TYR A 5 16.70 -4.47 19.21
C TYR A 5 15.18 -4.43 19.42
N GLY A 6 14.63 -5.33 20.25
CA GLY A 6 13.18 -5.38 20.52
C GLY A 6 12.66 -4.36 21.53
N ARG A 7 13.51 -3.76 22.37
CA ARG A 7 13.08 -2.82 23.40
C ARG A 7 13.00 -1.35 22.96
N ALA A 8 13.64 -0.98 21.87
CA ALA A 8 13.61 0.41 21.38
C ALA A 8 12.27 0.80 20.71
N LEU A 9 11.50 -0.16 20.24
CA LEU A 9 10.20 0.13 19.59
C LEU A 9 9.07 0.43 20.58
N CYS A 10 9.08 -0.12 21.79
CA CYS A 10 8.01 0.09 22.77
C CYS A 10 8.10 1.40 23.55
N PHE A 11 9.26 2.07 23.59
CA PHE A 11 9.43 3.29 24.38
C PHE A 11 9.03 4.60 23.68
N LEU A 12 8.53 4.54 22.44
CA LEU A 12 8.35 5.71 21.57
C LEU A 12 6.88 6.09 21.33
N LEU A 13 5.95 5.56 22.10
CA LEU A 13 4.52 5.95 22.07
C LEU A 13 4.13 6.98 23.14
N GLY A 14 5.10 7.57 23.83
CA GLY A 14 4.88 8.71 24.72
C GLY A 14 4.58 9.97 23.92
N GLU A 15 3.47 10.61 24.25
CA GLU A 15 3.00 11.89 23.71
C GLU A 15 4.03 13.03 23.93
N ASN A 16 5.00 13.13 23.06
CA ASN A 16 5.83 14.33 22.99
C ASN A 16 5.87 14.84 21.54
N LYS A 17 5.43 16.08 21.35
CA LYS A 17 5.38 16.85 20.10
C LYS A 17 6.74 17.05 19.40
N MET A 18 7.77 16.31 19.76
CA MET A 18 9.06 16.38 19.08
C MET A 18 8.99 15.73 17.71
N LYS A 19 9.46 16.44 16.69
CA LYS A 19 9.65 15.92 15.34
C LYS A 19 10.57 14.70 15.42
N ARG A 20 10.04 13.53 15.14
CA ARG A 20 10.87 12.32 15.12
C ARG A 20 11.61 12.25 13.80
N LEU A 21 12.90 12.50 13.87
CA LEU A 21 13.81 12.36 12.75
C LEU A 21 14.42 10.94 12.75
N VAL A 22 14.49 10.33 11.58
CA VAL A 22 15.14 9.03 11.36
C VAL A 22 16.05 9.11 10.15
N THR A 23 17.13 8.38 10.16
CA THR A 23 17.98 8.30 8.97
C THR A 23 17.29 7.51 7.86
N SER A 24 17.65 7.81 6.61
CA SER A 24 17.16 7.02 5.46
C SER A 24 17.50 5.53 5.57
N GLY A 25 18.61 5.21 6.26
CA GLY A 25 19.02 3.83 6.56
C GLY A 25 18.12 3.15 7.59
N GLU A 26 17.75 3.85 8.65
CA GLU A 26 16.80 3.36 9.66
C GLU A 26 15.42 3.17 9.05
N LEU A 27 14.95 4.14 8.27
CA LEU A 27 13.69 4.05 7.57
C LEU A 27 13.64 2.80 6.67
N GLN A 28 14.69 2.54 5.89
CA GLN A 28 14.79 1.31 5.10
C GLN A 28 14.75 0.05 5.97
N ARG A 29 15.46 0.05 7.11
CA ARG A 29 15.46 -1.10 8.04
C ARG A 29 14.08 -1.34 8.64
N MET A 30 13.34 -0.30 8.98
CA MET A 30 11.95 -0.41 9.46
C MET A 30 11.07 -1.12 8.43
N PHE A 31 11.12 -0.69 7.16
CA PHE A 31 10.38 -1.37 6.09
C PHE A 31 10.80 -2.82 5.87
N LEU A 32 12.10 -3.13 6.00
CA LEU A 32 12.61 -4.49 5.83
C LEU A 32 12.26 -5.40 7.02
N ALA A 33 12.16 -4.84 8.23
CA ALA A 33 11.75 -5.58 9.41
C ALA A 33 10.29 -6.04 9.30
N GLU A 34 9.41 -5.14 8.82
CA GLU A 34 8.00 -5.44 8.60
C GLU A 34 7.77 -6.33 7.39
N ASP A 35 8.50 -6.06 6.32
CA ASP A 35 8.33 -6.75 5.05
C ASP A 35 9.65 -6.92 4.30
N LYS A 36 10.23 -8.12 4.40
CA LYS A 36 11.51 -8.48 3.74
C LYS A 36 11.48 -8.31 2.21
N LYS A 37 10.29 -8.27 1.60
CA LYS A 37 10.12 -8.12 0.14
C LYS A 37 9.87 -6.67 -0.28
N THR A 38 9.95 -5.72 0.63
CA THR A 38 9.79 -4.30 0.30
C THR A 38 10.80 -3.84 -0.74
N ILE A 39 10.36 -2.92 -1.61
CA ILE A 39 11.22 -2.29 -2.61
C ILE A 39 11.75 -0.92 -2.18
N ILE A 40 11.43 -0.48 -0.97
CA ILE A 40 11.95 0.76 -0.42
C ILE A 40 13.46 0.62 -0.19
N ARG A 41 14.21 1.60 -0.71
CA ARG A 41 15.67 1.71 -0.58
C ARG A 41 16.02 3.14 -0.19
N ARG A 42 17.21 3.37 0.39
CA ARG A 42 17.69 4.70 0.81
C ARG A 42 17.52 5.79 -0.27
N PRO A 43 17.93 5.56 -1.54
CA PRO A 43 17.76 6.56 -2.59
C PRO A 43 16.28 6.90 -2.84
N ASN A 44 15.38 5.90 -2.78
CA ASN A 44 13.95 6.15 -2.95
C ASN A 44 13.37 7.04 -1.84
N CYS A 45 13.79 6.81 -0.59
CA CYS A 45 13.33 7.62 0.55
C CYS A 45 13.72 9.08 0.37
N ARG A 46 14.99 9.35 0.01
CA ARG A 46 15.47 10.71 -0.20
C ARG A 46 14.74 11.41 -1.35
N GLN A 47 14.68 10.77 -2.52
CA GLN A 47 14.01 11.36 -3.68
C GLN A 47 12.53 11.61 -3.39
N PHE A 48 11.86 10.67 -2.74
CA PHE A 48 10.48 10.82 -2.32
C PHE A 48 10.27 12.03 -1.40
N CYS A 49 11.19 12.28 -0.46
CA CYS A 49 11.13 13.44 0.41
C CYS A 49 11.26 14.75 -0.39
N LEU A 50 12.22 14.80 -1.32
CA LEU A 50 12.42 15.99 -2.18
C LEU A 50 11.18 16.29 -3.01
N ASP A 51 10.58 15.26 -3.63
CA ASP A 51 9.42 15.41 -4.52
C ASP A 51 8.11 15.71 -3.78
N ASN A 52 8.09 15.58 -2.45
CA ASN A 52 6.89 15.78 -1.63
C ASN A 52 7.06 16.86 -0.56
N ASP A 53 8.12 17.68 -0.62
CA ASP A 53 8.44 18.75 0.33
C ASP A 53 8.46 18.25 1.80
N ILE A 54 8.98 17.03 2.00
CA ILE A 54 9.15 16.47 3.34
C ILE A 54 10.48 16.95 3.89
N PHE A 55 10.43 17.51 5.10
CA PHE A 55 11.61 18.03 5.76
C PHE A 55 12.72 16.98 5.87
N MET A 56 13.91 17.38 5.44
CA MET A 56 15.15 16.62 5.58
C MET A 56 16.28 17.54 6.01
N GLU A 57 17.17 17.04 6.83
CA GLU A 57 18.42 17.71 7.19
C GLU A 57 19.61 16.74 7.07
N ILE A 58 20.81 17.29 6.96
CA ILE A 58 22.04 16.50 6.94
C ILE A 58 22.70 16.64 8.31
N HIS A 59 22.90 15.52 8.98
CA HIS A 59 23.65 15.43 10.20
C HIS A 59 24.67 14.29 10.11
N ASP A 60 25.94 14.56 10.37
CA ASP A 60 27.03 13.59 10.28
C ASP A 60 27.02 12.73 9.00
N LYS A 61 26.89 13.38 7.84
CA LYS A 61 26.78 12.74 6.52
C LYS A 61 25.54 11.83 6.32
N ALA A 62 24.62 11.80 7.28
CA ALA A 62 23.38 11.07 7.19
C ALA A 62 22.20 12.02 6.89
N TRP A 63 21.28 11.59 6.03
CA TRP A 63 20.02 12.29 5.81
C TRP A 63 19.03 11.89 6.88
N LEU A 64 18.62 12.86 7.69
CA LEU A 64 17.53 12.74 8.66
C LEU A 64 16.21 13.14 8.01
N ILE A 65 15.20 12.32 8.16
CA ILE A 65 13.88 12.44 7.53
C ILE A 65 12.83 12.53 8.63
N GLU A 66 11.92 13.49 8.52
CA GLU A 66 10.76 13.56 9.41
C GLU A 66 9.78 12.42 9.08
N ILE A 67 9.67 11.44 10.00
CA ILE A 67 8.95 10.18 9.74
C ILE A 67 7.44 10.38 9.59
N LYS A 68 6.83 11.28 10.38
CA LYS A 68 5.37 11.48 10.40
C LYS A 68 4.81 11.96 9.05
N PRO A 69 5.33 13.05 8.43
CA PRO A 69 4.89 13.46 7.10
C PRO A 69 5.25 12.43 6.03
N PHE A 70 6.41 11.76 6.15
CA PHE A 70 6.78 10.68 5.23
C PHE A 70 5.71 9.58 5.21
N MET A 71 5.32 9.09 6.39
CA MET A 71 4.29 8.05 6.51
C MET A 71 2.91 8.52 6.04
N ALA A 72 2.54 9.76 6.37
CA ALA A 72 1.27 10.33 5.92
C ALA A 72 1.16 10.42 4.40
N LYS A 73 2.25 10.75 3.71
CA LYS A 73 2.29 10.78 2.24
C LYS A 73 2.20 9.37 1.62
N LEU A 74 2.85 8.36 2.23
CA LEU A 74 2.76 6.98 1.76
C LEU A 74 1.38 6.36 1.97
N ASN A 75 0.62 6.83 2.96
CA ASN A 75 -0.69 6.31 3.30
C ASN A 75 -1.73 7.43 3.44
N PRO A 76 -2.06 8.13 2.34
CA PRO A 76 -2.97 9.28 2.35
C PRO A 76 -4.40 8.93 2.73
N ARG A 77 -4.81 7.67 2.54
CA ARG A 77 -6.06 7.15 3.10
C ARG A 77 -5.73 6.58 4.47
N LYS A 78 -6.04 7.33 5.52
CA LYS A 78 -5.99 6.84 6.90
C LYS A 78 -6.83 5.57 7.01
N LEU A 79 -6.23 4.41 6.78
CA LEU A 79 -6.73 3.16 7.29
C LEU A 79 -6.65 3.31 8.81
N LYS A 80 -7.80 3.26 9.46
CA LYS A 80 -8.04 3.76 10.82
C LYS A 80 -7.19 3.14 11.91
N GLU A 81 -6.44 2.07 11.64
CA GLU A 81 -5.82 1.29 12.69
C GLU A 81 -4.37 0.96 12.32
N HIS A 82 -3.50 1.41 13.17
CA HIS A 82 -2.07 1.16 13.25
C HIS A 82 -1.19 1.77 12.13
N TYR A 83 -0.09 2.36 12.56
CA TYR A 83 1.03 2.81 11.74
C TYR A 83 1.81 1.63 11.15
N ASP A 84 1.09 0.60 10.68
CA ASP A 84 1.72 -0.50 9.98
C ASP A 84 2.37 0.03 8.71
N LEU A 85 3.64 -0.22 8.59
CA LEU A 85 4.40 0.16 7.42
C LEU A 85 3.80 -0.53 6.19
N PRO A 86 3.36 0.20 5.17
CA PRO A 86 2.68 -0.42 4.04
C PRO A 86 3.62 -1.33 3.26
N LYS A 87 3.09 -2.42 2.73
CA LYS A 87 3.83 -3.30 1.82
C LYS A 87 4.06 -2.61 0.49
N MET A 88 5.28 -2.14 0.28
CA MET A 88 5.64 -1.41 -0.94
C MET A 88 6.11 -2.39 -2.03
N ARG A 89 5.48 -2.34 -3.21
CA ARG A 89 5.68 -3.29 -4.33
C ARG A 89 5.74 -2.56 -5.67
N ASN A 90 6.41 -3.17 -6.65
CA ASN A 90 6.24 -2.78 -8.05
C ASN A 90 5.01 -3.49 -8.66
N ILE A 91 4.59 -3.05 -9.86
CA ILE A 91 3.40 -3.60 -10.56
C ILE A 91 3.46 -5.13 -10.64
N ARG A 92 4.57 -5.70 -11.13
CA ARG A 92 4.73 -7.15 -11.29
C ARG A 92 4.57 -7.90 -9.97
N GLN A 93 5.13 -7.37 -8.89
CA GLN A 93 5.02 -7.95 -7.55
C GLN A 93 3.58 -7.84 -7.03
N CYS A 94 2.88 -6.73 -7.28
CA CYS A 94 1.47 -6.56 -6.91
C CYS A 94 0.60 -7.64 -7.57
N VAL A 95 0.72 -7.81 -8.89
CA VAL A 95 -0.02 -8.84 -9.65
C VAL A 95 0.27 -10.24 -9.11
N LYS A 96 1.57 -10.58 -8.96
CA LYS A 96 1.97 -11.89 -8.45
C LYS A 96 1.42 -12.17 -7.05
N LEU A 97 1.52 -11.19 -6.14
CA LEU A 97 1.09 -11.36 -4.77
C LEU A 97 -0.43 -11.53 -4.67
N TRP A 98 -1.20 -10.70 -5.40
CA TRP A 98 -2.65 -10.82 -5.47
C TRP A 98 -3.07 -12.17 -6.03
N ASN A 99 -2.57 -12.53 -7.21
CA ASN A 99 -2.97 -13.74 -7.90
C ASN A 99 -2.63 -15.02 -7.11
N ASN A 100 -1.48 -15.08 -6.46
CA ASN A 100 -1.13 -16.22 -5.59
C ASN A 100 -2.14 -16.42 -4.44
N THR A 101 -2.70 -15.33 -3.92
CA THR A 101 -3.64 -15.38 -2.79
C THR A 101 -5.07 -15.66 -3.24
N HIS A 102 -5.49 -15.15 -4.43
CA HIS A 102 -6.88 -15.12 -4.85
C HIS A 102 -7.21 -16.03 -6.05
N LYS A 103 -6.21 -16.76 -6.59
CA LYS A 103 -6.39 -17.69 -7.72
C LYS A 103 -7.55 -18.67 -7.51
N ARG A 104 -7.64 -19.25 -6.32
CA ARG A 104 -8.70 -20.24 -5.97
C ARG A 104 -10.13 -19.66 -6.01
N PHE A 105 -10.26 -18.33 -5.97
CA PHE A 105 -11.55 -17.65 -6.03
C PHE A 105 -11.87 -17.10 -7.43
N GLY A 106 -11.00 -17.35 -8.43
CA GLY A 106 -11.14 -16.80 -9.78
C GLY A 106 -10.95 -15.28 -9.87
N GLN A 107 -10.45 -14.63 -8.81
CA GLN A 107 -10.28 -13.19 -8.72
C GLN A 107 -8.87 -12.79 -9.17
N MET A 108 -8.56 -13.03 -10.44
CA MET A 108 -7.25 -12.72 -11.01
C MET A 108 -7.21 -11.29 -11.52
N ILE A 109 -6.04 -10.66 -11.41
CA ILE A 109 -5.75 -9.35 -11.99
C ILE A 109 -4.53 -9.41 -12.91
N ASP A 110 -4.44 -8.42 -13.78
CA ASP A 110 -3.32 -8.22 -14.68
C ASP A 110 -2.59 -6.89 -14.38
N LYS A 111 -1.57 -6.62 -15.18
CA LYS A 111 -0.81 -5.37 -15.12
C LYS A 111 -1.71 -4.15 -15.37
N HIS A 112 -2.61 -4.23 -16.33
CA HIS A 112 -3.49 -3.11 -16.72
C HIS A 112 -4.48 -2.75 -15.61
N THR A 113 -4.94 -3.73 -14.83
CA THR A 113 -5.77 -3.49 -13.64
C THR A 113 -5.03 -2.61 -12.63
N VAL A 114 -3.76 -2.92 -12.36
CA VAL A 114 -2.94 -2.13 -11.43
C VAL A 114 -2.66 -0.74 -11.98
N GLU A 115 -2.29 -0.63 -13.26
CA GLU A 115 -2.03 0.65 -13.94
C GLU A 115 -3.27 1.56 -13.94
N ARG A 116 -4.46 0.99 -14.15
CA ARG A 116 -5.73 1.73 -14.04
C ARG A 116 -5.94 2.29 -12.63
N CYS A 117 -5.71 1.49 -11.59
CA CYS A 117 -5.82 1.98 -10.20
C CYS A 117 -4.86 3.13 -9.91
N ILE A 118 -3.66 3.13 -10.50
CA ILE A 118 -2.67 4.21 -10.39
C ILE A 118 -3.17 5.46 -11.13
N LYS A 119 -3.57 5.30 -12.40
CA LYS A 119 -4.08 6.38 -13.27
C LYS A 119 -5.28 7.09 -12.63
N ASP A 120 -6.20 6.32 -12.08
CA ASP A 120 -7.41 6.83 -11.42
C ASP A 120 -7.13 7.37 -10.01
N LYS A 121 -5.87 7.46 -9.59
CA LYS A 121 -5.43 7.94 -8.26
C LYS A 121 -6.13 7.23 -7.09
N ARG A 122 -6.53 5.97 -7.29
CA ARG A 122 -7.22 5.17 -6.27
C ARG A 122 -6.29 4.57 -5.24
N VAL A 123 -4.99 4.47 -5.57
CA VAL A 123 -3.95 3.91 -4.73
C VAL A 123 -2.76 4.85 -4.68
N PHE A 124 -2.04 4.84 -3.57
CA PHE A 124 -0.76 5.52 -3.54
C PHE A 124 0.23 4.80 -4.46
N ALA A 125 0.80 5.54 -5.38
CA ALA A 125 1.88 5.10 -6.25
C ALA A 125 2.87 6.24 -6.48
N TYR A 126 4.15 5.93 -6.43
CA TYR A 126 5.23 6.85 -6.66
C TYR A 126 6.17 6.31 -7.74
N HIS A 127 6.53 7.15 -8.70
CA HIS A 127 7.41 6.76 -9.81
C HIS A 127 8.84 7.09 -9.46
N PHE A 128 9.71 6.09 -9.38
CA PHE A 128 11.13 6.24 -9.13
C PHE A 128 11.95 5.62 -10.27
N GLY A 129 12.66 6.46 -11.02
CA GLY A 129 13.33 6.03 -12.25
C GLY A 129 12.31 5.40 -13.21
N ASN A 130 12.55 4.16 -13.62
CA ASN A 130 11.65 3.40 -14.52
C ASN A 130 10.69 2.46 -13.78
N ARG A 131 10.43 2.69 -12.48
CA ARG A 131 9.65 1.76 -11.68
C ARG A 131 8.59 2.48 -10.83
N TRP A 132 7.41 1.91 -10.81
CA TRP A 132 6.38 2.29 -9.84
C TRP A 132 6.65 1.64 -8.49
N ILE A 133 6.50 2.43 -7.43
CA ILE A 133 6.45 2.00 -6.03
C ILE A 133 5.02 2.19 -5.56
N ILE A 134 4.33 1.10 -5.23
CA ILE A 134 2.89 1.06 -4.98
C ILE A 134 2.63 0.58 -3.56
N ASN A 135 1.72 1.23 -2.86
CA ASN A 135 1.19 0.74 -1.60
C ASN A 135 0.23 -0.45 -1.87
N TYR A 136 0.74 -1.67 -1.67
CA TYR A 136 -0.01 -2.89 -1.93
C TYR A 136 -1.23 -3.05 -1.02
N ASN A 137 -1.17 -2.57 0.23
CA ASN A 137 -2.30 -2.68 1.15
C ASN A 137 -3.51 -1.89 0.63
N GLN A 138 -3.29 -0.66 0.14
CA GLN A 138 -4.35 0.13 -0.50
C GLN A 138 -4.85 -0.52 -1.79
N LEU A 139 -3.95 -1.05 -2.61
CA LEU A 139 -4.31 -1.74 -3.84
C LEU A 139 -5.21 -2.95 -3.55
N ALA A 140 -4.87 -3.74 -2.55
CA ALA A 140 -5.66 -4.90 -2.15
C ALA A 140 -7.10 -4.50 -1.77
N VAL A 141 -7.28 -3.46 -0.98
CA VAL A 141 -8.62 -2.94 -0.62
C VAL A 141 -9.40 -2.52 -1.87
N VAL A 142 -8.79 -1.71 -2.74
CA VAL A 142 -9.45 -1.21 -3.97
C VAL A 142 -9.88 -2.35 -4.90
N ILE A 143 -9.05 -3.39 -5.03
CA ILE A 143 -9.37 -4.53 -5.88
C ILE A 143 -10.47 -5.40 -5.24
N THR A 144 -10.43 -5.61 -3.93
CA THR A 144 -11.50 -6.33 -3.20
C THR A 144 -12.85 -5.65 -3.43
N GLU A 145 -12.93 -4.33 -3.23
CA GLU A 145 -14.15 -3.56 -3.49
C GLU A 145 -14.65 -3.70 -4.94
N PHE A 146 -13.73 -3.74 -5.90
CA PHE A 146 -14.08 -3.92 -7.30
C PHE A 146 -14.75 -5.28 -7.55
N PHE A 147 -14.20 -6.37 -7.01
CA PHE A 147 -14.78 -7.71 -7.16
C PHE A 147 -16.12 -7.82 -6.43
N GLU A 148 -16.24 -7.30 -5.22
CA GLU A 148 -17.51 -7.29 -4.47
C GLU A 148 -18.63 -6.56 -5.23
N LYS A 149 -18.35 -5.38 -5.79
CA LYS A 149 -19.30 -4.62 -6.60
C LYS A 149 -19.71 -5.37 -7.87
N THR A 150 -18.77 -6.08 -8.49
CA THR A 150 -19.00 -6.90 -9.69
C THR A 150 -19.89 -8.09 -9.36
N ASP A 151 -19.59 -8.82 -8.29
CA ASP A 151 -20.39 -9.96 -7.83
C ASP A 151 -21.83 -9.53 -7.46
N TYR A 152 -21.96 -8.39 -6.79
CA TYR A 152 -23.30 -7.84 -6.50
C TYR A 152 -24.10 -7.55 -7.77
N LYS A 153 -23.47 -6.93 -8.80
CA LYS A 153 -24.13 -6.66 -10.09
C LYS A 153 -24.57 -7.95 -10.78
N ILE A 154 -23.70 -8.97 -10.80
CA ILE A 154 -24.00 -10.27 -11.41
C ILE A 154 -25.18 -10.94 -10.69
N ARG A 155 -25.18 -10.97 -9.36
CA ARG A 155 -26.29 -11.55 -8.56
C ARG A 155 -27.60 -10.80 -8.83
N ARG A 156 -27.56 -9.47 -8.94
CA ARG A 156 -28.75 -8.64 -9.24
C ARG A 156 -29.31 -8.94 -10.64
N LEU A 157 -28.45 -9.08 -11.64
CA LEU A 157 -28.84 -9.44 -13.01
C LEU A 157 -29.47 -10.84 -13.06
N LYS A 158 -28.86 -11.84 -12.43
CA LYS A 158 -29.42 -13.20 -12.34
C LYS A 158 -30.81 -13.21 -11.70
N ARG A 159 -31.04 -12.44 -10.64
CA ARG A 159 -32.36 -12.30 -9.99
C ARG A 159 -33.40 -11.66 -10.90
N LYS A 160 -33.01 -10.61 -11.68
CA LYS A 160 -33.89 -9.96 -12.66
C LYS A 160 -34.30 -10.92 -13.77
N ASN A 161 -33.35 -11.69 -14.33
CA ASN A 161 -33.61 -12.63 -15.39
C ASN A 161 -34.50 -13.78 -14.93
N ALA A 162 -34.25 -14.32 -13.71
CA ALA A 162 -35.11 -15.37 -13.13
C ALA A 162 -36.56 -14.91 -12.89
N LYS A 163 -36.78 -13.62 -12.59
CA LYS A 163 -38.14 -13.07 -12.49
C LYS A 163 -38.83 -12.96 -13.84
N LYS A 164 -38.08 -12.55 -14.91
CA LYS A 164 -38.65 -12.45 -16.27
C LYS A 164 -39.06 -13.81 -16.81
N THR A 165 -38.25 -14.85 -16.59
CA THR A 165 -38.58 -16.21 -17.05
C THR A 165 -39.85 -16.78 -16.38
N LYS A 166 -40.08 -16.47 -15.09
CA LYS A 166 -41.31 -16.91 -14.39
C LYS A 166 -42.58 -16.22 -14.88
N VAL A 167 -42.48 -14.99 -15.37
CA VAL A 167 -43.66 -14.23 -15.91
C VAL A 167 -44.02 -14.75 -17.31
N SER A 168 -43.02 -15.16 -18.12
CA SER A 168 -43.28 -15.67 -19.48
C SER A 168 -43.71 -17.15 -19.55
N SER A 169 -43.61 -17.90 -18.45
CA SER A 169 -44.03 -19.29 -18.36
C SER A 169 -45.40 -19.50 -17.65
N GLY A 170 -46.05 -18.40 -17.26
CA GLY A 170 -47.33 -18.40 -16.57
C GLY A 170 -48.52 -17.87 -17.40
N SER A 171 -48.33 -17.77 -18.72
CA SER A 171 -49.36 -17.51 -19.73
C SER A 171 -49.52 -18.75 -20.59
#